data_50bb392df33093e3208d2fe93df4dcfa
#
_entry.id   50bb392df33093e3208d2fe93df4dcfa
#
_cell.length_a   1.000
_cell.length_b   1.000
_cell.length_c   1.000
_cell.angle_alpha   90.00
_cell.angle_beta   90.00
_cell.angle_gamma   90.00
#
_symmetry.space_group_name_H-M   'P 1'
#
loop_
_entity.id
_entity.type
_entity.pdbx_description
1 polymer ?
#
loop_
_entity_poly.entity_id
_entity_poly.type
_entity_poly.pdbx_seq_one_letter_code
_entity_poly.pdbx_strand_id
1 'polypeptide(L)'
;MAAAVLRSSRVLTNILRRSGATLAGVQERSDRGYADMAFTFASPSTVFYKAAANVKQVDVPSFSGSFGILPNHVPILAVLRPGVITVHEADGNNKKYFVSSGSITVNDDSSVQILAEEACTLDQLDSQAIREGAAKAAQDLLSASSDFAKAEASIALECYDALQRAVDHP
;
A
#
# COMPACT_ATOMS: atom_id res chain seq x y z
N MET A 1 35.19 63.65 -45.91
CA MET A 1 34.38 63.07 -44.80
C MET A 1 33.97 61.65 -45.19
N ALA A 2 34.90 60.70 -45.11
CA ALA A 2 34.57 59.29 -45.38
C ALA A 2 35.65 58.38 -44.75
N ALA A 3 35.79 58.41 -43.42
CA ALA A 3 36.78 57.57 -42.72
C ALA A 3 36.32 57.11 -41.31
N ALA A 4 35.01 57.14 -41.02
CA ALA A 4 34.54 56.87 -39.69
C ALA A 4 33.54 55.67 -39.58
N VAL A 5 33.29 54.90 -40.66
CA VAL A 5 32.27 53.88 -40.68
C VAL A 5 32.82 52.41 -40.63
N LEU A 6 34.16 52.25 -40.70
CA LEU A 6 34.76 50.89 -40.83
C LEU A 6 35.39 50.30 -39.55
N ARG A 7 35.10 50.86 -38.36
CA ARG A 7 35.62 50.30 -37.08
C ARG A 7 34.61 49.52 -36.27
N SER A 8 33.39 49.45 -36.72
CA SER A 8 32.31 48.76 -35.96
C SER A 8 32.17 47.25 -36.24
N SER A 9 32.76 46.74 -37.33
CA SER A 9 32.53 45.31 -37.70
C SER A 9 33.50 44.29 -37.09
N ARG A 10 34.58 44.76 -36.42
CA ARG A 10 35.58 43.87 -35.82
C ARG A 10 35.27 43.48 -34.36
N VAL A 11 34.33 44.14 -33.69
CA VAL A 11 33.96 43.84 -32.30
C VAL A 11 32.89 42.77 -32.25
N LEU A 12 32.06 42.66 -33.26
CA LEU A 12 30.98 41.66 -33.31
C LEU A 12 31.48 40.24 -33.62
N THR A 13 32.62 40.08 -34.26
CA THR A 13 33.15 38.74 -34.62
C THR A 13 33.89 38.06 -33.46
N ASN A 14 34.30 38.80 -32.44
CA ASN A 14 34.97 38.23 -31.28
C ASN A 14 34.03 37.80 -30.13
N ILE A 15 32.78 38.22 -30.17
CA ILE A 15 31.78 37.82 -29.16
C ILE A 15 31.18 36.44 -29.49
N LEU A 16 31.12 36.08 -30.78
CA LEU A 16 30.56 34.78 -31.21
C LEU A 16 31.56 33.62 -31.12
N ARG A 17 32.82 33.87 -30.78
CA ARG A 17 33.86 32.81 -30.66
C ARG A 17 34.15 32.36 -29.24
N ARG A 18 33.51 32.94 -28.23
CA ARG A 18 33.69 32.54 -26.80
C ARG A 18 32.51 31.89 -26.15
N SER A 19 31.43 31.63 -26.85
CA SER A 19 30.30 30.83 -26.35
C SER A 19 30.28 29.40 -26.90
N GLY A 20 31.47 28.82 -27.07
CA GLY A 20 31.66 27.38 -27.08
C GLY A 20 31.66 26.81 -25.66
N ALA A 21 30.74 27.26 -24.81
CA ALA A 21 30.35 26.52 -23.65
C ALA A 21 29.59 25.32 -24.20
N THR A 22 30.26 24.20 -24.31
CA THR A 22 29.62 22.87 -24.27
C THR A 22 28.55 22.96 -23.19
N LEU A 23 27.30 22.93 -23.61
CA LEU A 23 26.21 22.46 -22.78
C LEU A 23 26.62 21.04 -22.41
N ALA A 24 27.45 20.90 -21.36
CA ALA A 24 27.52 19.72 -20.59
C ALA A 24 26.06 19.48 -20.20
N GLY A 25 25.43 18.47 -20.83
CA GLY A 25 24.11 18.07 -20.49
C GLY A 25 24.10 17.91 -18.97
N VAL A 26 23.39 18.79 -18.32
CA VAL A 26 22.83 18.49 -17.01
C VAL A 26 21.95 17.30 -17.31
N GLN A 27 22.56 16.15 -17.24
CA GLN A 27 21.85 14.92 -17.10
C GLN A 27 21.14 15.11 -15.77
N GLU A 28 19.89 15.59 -15.83
CA GLU A 28 18.98 15.42 -14.72
C GLU A 28 19.14 13.96 -14.37
N ARG A 29 19.90 13.69 -13.31
CA ARG A 29 19.71 12.49 -12.58
C ARG A 29 18.23 12.58 -12.20
N SER A 30 17.41 11.93 -13.00
CA SER A 30 16.15 11.44 -12.51
C SER A 30 16.52 10.78 -11.18
N ASP A 31 16.37 11.52 -10.08
CA ASP A 31 16.14 10.89 -8.82
C ASP A 31 15.06 9.90 -9.17
N ARG A 32 15.42 8.63 -9.20
CA ARG A 32 14.46 7.56 -9.13
C ARG A 32 13.89 7.69 -7.73
N GLY A 33 13.06 8.73 -7.54
CA GLY A 33 12.16 8.80 -6.43
C GLY A 33 11.51 7.43 -6.41
N TYR A 34 11.45 6.81 -5.27
CA TYR A 34 10.61 5.64 -5.04
C TYR A 34 9.33 5.90 -5.79
N ALA A 35 9.01 5.04 -6.76
CA ALA A 35 7.79 5.20 -7.53
C ALA A 35 6.65 5.28 -6.51
N ASP A 36 5.95 6.41 -6.49
CA ASP A 36 4.91 6.65 -5.50
C ASP A 36 3.79 5.64 -5.74
N MET A 37 3.51 4.82 -4.74
CA MET A 37 2.39 3.90 -4.73
C MET A 37 1.19 4.63 -4.15
N ALA A 38 0.20 4.99 -4.98
CA ALA A 38 -1.04 5.59 -4.50
C ALA A 38 -1.87 4.53 -3.75
N PHE A 39 -1.79 4.55 -2.42
CA PHE A 39 -2.42 3.54 -1.57
C PHE A 39 -3.77 4.00 -1.03
N THR A 40 -4.80 3.19 -1.22
CA THR A 40 -6.14 3.39 -0.66
C THR A 40 -6.54 2.17 0.14
N PHE A 41 -6.96 2.39 1.37
CA PHE A 41 -7.48 1.33 2.23
C PHE A 41 -8.75 1.82 2.94
N ALA A 42 -9.85 1.14 2.71
CA ALA A 42 -11.14 1.50 3.25
C ALA A 42 -11.96 0.28 3.64
N SER A 43 -12.83 0.48 4.62
CA SER A 43 -13.98 -0.35 4.96
C SER A 43 -15.26 0.46 4.80
N PRO A 44 -16.46 -0.16 4.83
CA PRO A 44 -17.73 0.57 4.75
C PRO A 44 -17.89 1.64 5.83
N SER A 45 -17.30 1.43 6.98
CA SER A 45 -17.39 2.34 8.14
C SER A 45 -16.29 3.40 8.17
N THR A 46 -15.10 3.11 7.63
CA THR A 46 -13.89 3.96 7.83
C THR A 46 -12.98 3.93 6.61
N VAL A 47 -12.43 5.10 6.27
CA VAL A 47 -11.32 5.23 5.30
C VAL A 47 -10.03 5.44 6.06
N PHE A 48 -9.13 4.45 6.03
CA PHE A 48 -7.82 4.50 6.72
C PHE A 48 -6.78 5.25 5.89
N TYR A 49 -6.74 5.00 4.57
CA TYR A 49 -5.86 5.67 3.61
C TYR A 49 -6.63 6.05 2.36
N LYS A 50 -6.40 7.25 1.84
CA LYS A 50 -7.01 7.75 0.60
C LYS A 50 -5.93 8.27 -0.33
N ALA A 51 -5.60 7.49 -1.36
CA ALA A 51 -4.55 7.80 -2.33
C ALA A 51 -3.24 8.31 -1.66
N ALA A 52 -2.83 7.65 -0.56
CA ALA A 52 -1.65 8.03 0.19
C ALA A 52 -0.39 7.67 -0.60
N ALA A 53 0.52 8.65 -0.77
CA ALA A 53 1.79 8.47 -1.47
C ALA A 53 2.97 8.15 -0.53
N ASN A 54 2.75 8.20 0.79
CA ASN A 54 3.77 7.99 1.81
C ASN A 54 3.91 6.51 2.24
N VAL A 55 3.46 5.56 1.43
CA VAL A 55 3.51 4.13 1.73
C VAL A 55 4.59 3.46 0.89
N LYS A 56 5.50 2.73 1.54
CA LYS A 56 6.59 2.00 0.89
C LYS A 56 6.26 0.56 0.55
N GLN A 57 5.52 -0.11 1.44
CA GLN A 57 5.15 -1.51 1.31
C GLN A 57 3.86 -1.78 2.07
N VAL A 58 3.08 -2.69 1.57
CA VAL A 58 1.89 -3.21 2.25
C VAL A 58 1.94 -4.73 2.25
N ASP A 59 1.91 -5.34 3.43
CA ASP A 59 1.84 -6.79 3.58
C ASP A 59 0.39 -7.19 3.86
N VAL A 60 -0.11 -8.14 3.08
CA VAL A 60 -1.51 -8.54 3.11
C VAL A 60 -1.69 -10.05 3.26
N PRO A 61 -2.68 -10.49 4.06
CA PRO A 61 -3.08 -11.89 4.12
C PRO A 61 -4.04 -12.21 2.98
N SER A 62 -3.71 -13.17 2.11
CA SER A 62 -4.61 -13.65 1.08
C SER A 62 -4.86 -15.14 1.15
N PHE A 63 -5.83 -15.65 0.39
CA PHE A 63 -6.09 -17.09 0.30
C PHE A 63 -4.91 -17.86 -0.30
N SER A 64 -4.10 -17.26 -1.16
CA SER A 64 -2.88 -17.86 -1.71
C SER A 64 -1.67 -17.80 -0.79
N GLY A 65 -1.79 -17.16 0.37
CA GLY A 65 -0.71 -16.88 1.32
C GLY A 65 -0.52 -15.39 1.54
N SER A 66 0.34 -15.03 2.50
CA SER A 66 0.69 -13.63 2.74
C SER A 66 1.74 -13.16 1.74
N PHE A 67 1.58 -11.95 1.21
CA PHE A 67 2.54 -11.33 0.30
C PHE A 67 2.67 -9.82 0.54
N GLY A 68 3.83 -9.28 0.18
CA GLY A 68 4.15 -7.86 0.27
C GLY A 68 4.04 -7.17 -1.08
N ILE A 69 3.46 -5.98 -1.10
CA ILE A 69 3.29 -5.16 -2.28
C ILE A 69 4.22 -3.96 -2.15
N LEU A 70 5.13 -3.82 -3.11
CA LEU A 70 6.00 -2.67 -3.26
C LEU A 70 5.54 -1.82 -4.45
N PRO A 71 6.02 -0.58 -4.57
CA PRO A 71 5.80 0.23 -5.76
C PRO A 71 6.21 -0.52 -7.05
N ASN A 72 5.47 -0.33 -8.12
CA ASN A 72 5.62 -1.03 -9.39
C ASN A 72 5.39 -2.57 -9.31
N HIS A 73 4.59 -3.01 -8.34
CA HIS A 73 4.14 -4.40 -8.31
C HIS A 73 3.30 -4.70 -9.55
N VAL A 74 3.43 -5.92 -10.08
CA VAL A 74 2.60 -6.37 -11.22
C VAL A 74 1.12 -6.29 -10.86
N PRO A 75 0.24 -5.95 -11.82
CA PRO A 75 -1.19 -5.91 -11.58
C PRO A 75 -1.71 -7.25 -11.05
N ILE A 76 -2.53 -7.18 -10.00
CA ILE A 76 -3.10 -8.35 -9.36
C ILE A 76 -4.47 -8.00 -8.75
N LEU A 77 -5.36 -8.97 -8.78
CA LEU A 77 -6.59 -8.99 -7.99
C LEU A 77 -6.53 -10.22 -7.06
N ALA A 78 -6.66 -10.00 -5.77
CA ALA A 78 -6.66 -11.08 -4.80
C ALA A 78 -7.76 -10.90 -3.74
N VAL A 79 -8.20 -12.01 -3.15
CA VAL A 79 -9.16 -12.04 -2.05
C VAL A 79 -8.39 -12.12 -0.74
N LEU A 80 -8.75 -11.25 0.19
CA LEU A 80 -8.18 -11.22 1.53
C LEU A 80 -8.87 -12.25 2.41
N ARG A 81 -8.09 -12.87 3.29
CA ARG A 81 -8.58 -13.71 4.38
C ARG A 81 -8.45 -12.98 5.72
N PRO A 82 -9.13 -13.45 6.78
CA PRO A 82 -8.96 -12.89 8.11
C PRO A 82 -7.50 -12.84 8.54
N GLY A 83 -7.03 -11.66 8.96
CA GLY A 83 -5.64 -11.48 9.37
C GLY A 83 -5.21 -10.03 9.49
N VAL A 84 -3.91 -9.82 9.68
CA VAL A 84 -3.32 -8.49 9.87
C VAL A 84 -2.72 -7.98 8.57
N ILE A 85 -3.11 -6.76 8.20
CA ILE A 85 -2.44 -5.96 7.17
C ILE A 85 -1.39 -5.10 7.87
N THR A 86 -0.16 -5.10 7.37
CA THR A 86 0.89 -4.21 7.83
C THR A 86 1.22 -3.19 6.75
N VAL A 87 1.09 -1.90 7.08
CA VAL A 87 1.41 -0.77 6.21
C VAL A 87 2.73 -0.17 6.67
N HIS A 88 3.76 -0.24 5.82
CA HIS A 88 5.07 0.36 6.06
C HIS A 88 5.11 1.75 5.44
N GLU A 89 5.11 2.79 6.28
CA GLU A 89 5.15 4.17 5.83
C GLU A 89 6.58 4.64 5.51
N ALA A 90 6.68 5.72 4.75
CA ALA A 90 7.96 6.28 4.29
C ALA A 90 8.84 6.80 5.43
N ASP A 91 8.22 7.22 6.53
CA ASP A 91 8.88 7.70 7.76
C ASP A 91 9.44 6.57 8.65
N GLY A 92 9.23 5.30 8.25
CA GLY A 92 9.67 4.12 8.98
C GLY A 92 8.66 3.58 9.99
N ASN A 93 7.49 4.20 10.11
CA ASN A 93 6.42 3.70 10.95
C ASN A 93 5.71 2.51 10.30
N ASN A 94 5.34 1.53 11.12
CA ASN A 94 4.55 0.39 10.71
C ASN A 94 3.20 0.46 11.39
N LYS A 95 2.14 0.53 10.61
CA LYS A 95 0.77 0.50 11.11
C LYS A 95 0.12 -0.83 10.80
N LYS A 96 -0.52 -1.41 11.80
CA LYS A 96 -1.15 -2.71 11.69
C LYS A 96 -2.66 -2.59 11.85
N TYR A 97 -3.37 -3.28 10.98
CA TYR A 97 -4.83 -3.31 10.95
C TYR A 97 -5.30 -4.76 10.85
N PHE A 98 -6.29 -5.13 11.61
CA PHE A 98 -6.98 -6.39 11.40
C PHE A 98 -8.05 -6.22 10.32
N VAL A 99 -8.17 -7.19 9.42
CA VAL A 99 -9.24 -7.28 8.42
C VAL A 99 -9.93 -8.63 8.52
N SER A 100 -11.27 -8.63 8.34
CA SER A 100 -12.07 -9.86 8.34
C SER A 100 -11.99 -10.58 7.00
N SER A 101 -12.23 -9.82 5.93
CA SER A 101 -12.22 -10.27 4.53
C SER A 101 -12.21 -9.05 3.63
N GLY A 102 -12.10 -9.27 2.33
CA GLY A 102 -12.14 -8.19 1.37
C GLY A 102 -11.41 -8.52 0.08
N SER A 103 -11.09 -7.51 -0.67
CA SER A 103 -10.32 -7.62 -1.92
C SER A 103 -9.20 -6.62 -1.95
N ILE A 104 -8.13 -6.99 -2.65
CA ILE A 104 -7.03 -6.11 -2.99
C ILE A 104 -6.85 -6.07 -4.50
N THR A 105 -6.68 -4.87 -5.02
CA THR A 105 -6.40 -4.63 -6.43
C THR A 105 -5.11 -3.80 -6.54
N VAL A 106 -4.18 -4.29 -7.34
CA VAL A 106 -3.02 -3.53 -7.79
C VAL A 106 -3.22 -3.24 -9.27
N ASN A 107 -3.20 -1.96 -9.65
CA ASN A 107 -3.43 -1.50 -11.01
C ASN A 107 -2.11 -1.31 -11.79
N ASP A 108 -2.21 -1.15 -13.11
CA ASP A 108 -1.06 -0.90 -14.00
C ASP A 108 -0.32 0.41 -13.69
N ASP A 109 -1.01 1.39 -13.12
CA ASP A 109 -0.46 2.69 -12.69
C ASP A 109 0.23 2.63 -11.32
N SER A 110 0.44 1.43 -10.77
CA SER A 110 0.98 1.17 -9.43
C SER A 110 0.08 1.63 -8.28
N SER A 111 -1.16 2.02 -8.54
CA SER A 111 -2.11 2.28 -7.47
C SER A 111 -2.58 0.97 -6.82
N VAL A 112 -2.70 1.00 -5.50
CA VAL A 112 -3.12 -0.15 -4.69
C VAL A 112 -4.38 0.19 -3.92
N GLN A 113 -5.40 -0.64 -4.05
CA GLN A 113 -6.69 -0.45 -3.40
C GLN A 113 -7.04 -1.69 -2.58
N ILE A 114 -7.26 -1.49 -1.29
CA ILE A 114 -7.79 -2.50 -0.38
C ILE A 114 -9.19 -2.08 0.04
N LEU A 115 -10.16 -2.94 -0.22
CA LEU A 115 -11.53 -2.80 0.22
C LEU A 115 -11.83 -3.97 1.16
N ALA A 116 -11.85 -3.69 2.45
CA ALA A 116 -12.19 -4.66 3.49
C ALA A 116 -13.69 -4.60 3.82
N GLU A 117 -14.27 -5.72 4.17
CA GLU A 117 -15.64 -5.75 4.68
C GLU A 117 -15.71 -5.16 6.09
N GLU A 118 -14.78 -5.57 6.95
CA GLU A 118 -14.55 -4.97 8.25
C GLU A 118 -13.06 -4.83 8.50
N ALA A 119 -12.66 -3.68 9.05
CA ALA A 119 -11.29 -3.42 9.46
C ALA A 119 -11.22 -2.54 10.69
N CYS A 120 -10.24 -2.79 11.55
CA CYS A 120 -9.99 -2.01 12.76
C CYS A 120 -8.50 -1.98 13.09
N THR A 121 -8.09 -1.03 13.93
CA THR A 121 -6.74 -1.04 14.52
C THR A 121 -6.65 -2.13 15.60
N LEU A 122 -5.44 -2.65 15.84
CA LEU A 122 -5.26 -3.72 16.83
C LEU A 122 -5.65 -3.29 18.26
N ASP A 123 -5.53 -1.99 18.57
CA ASP A 123 -5.90 -1.42 19.87
C ASP A 123 -7.40 -1.50 20.19
N GLN A 124 -8.23 -1.68 19.16
CA GLN A 124 -9.69 -1.79 19.30
C GLN A 124 -10.15 -3.24 19.55
N LEU A 125 -9.24 -4.20 19.53
CA LEU A 125 -9.56 -5.61 19.72
C LEU A 125 -9.69 -5.95 21.20
N ASP A 126 -10.84 -6.51 21.59
CA ASP A 126 -11.07 -7.01 22.93
C ASP A 126 -10.68 -8.50 23.03
N SER A 127 -9.58 -8.77 23.71
CA SER A 127 -9.03 -10.13 23.86
C SER A 127 -9.97 -11.08 24.61
N GLN A 128 -10.81 -10.57 25.53
CA GLN A 128 -11.77 -11.39 26.26
C GLN A 128 -12.93 -11.79 25.34
N ALA A 129 -13.51 -10.82 24.63
CA ALA A 129 -14.59 -11.08 23.68
C ALA A 129 -14.16 -12.04 22.55
N ILE A 130 -12.90 -11.94 22.09
CA ILE A 130 -12.33 -12.86 21.09
C ILE A 130 -12.28 -14.30 21.62
N ARG A 131 -11.80 -14.51 22.85
CA ARG A 131 -11.73 -15.84 23.46
C ARG A 131 -13.13 -16.45 23.68
N GLU A 132 -14.08 -15.66 24.16
CA GLU A 132 -15.46 -16.07 24.36
C GLU A 132 -16.12 -16.44 23.03
N GLY A 133 -15.91 -15.63 21.99
CA GLY A 133 -16.40 -15.87 20.64
C GLY A 133 -15.80 -17.13 20.02
N ALA A 134 -14.50 -17.37 20.17
CA ALA A 134 -13.82 -18.57 19.71
C ALA A 134 -14.38 -19.82 20.39
N ALA A 135 -14.56 -19.79 21.71
CA ALA A 135 -15.13 -20.89 22.45
C ALA A 135 -16.56 -21.21 21.99
N LYS A 136 -17.38 -20.20 21.76
CA LYS A 136 -18.73 -20.34 21.22
C LYS A 136 -18.73 -20.94 19.82
N ALA A 137 -17.92 -20.42 18.91
CA ALA A 137 -17.79 -20.92 17.54
C ALA A 137 -17.36 -22.42 17.52
N ALA A 138 -16.43 -22.80 18.39
CA ALA A 138 -16.01 -24.18 18.55
C ALA A 138 -17.16 -25.09 19.05
N GLN A 139 -17.97 -24.61 20.00
CA GLN A 139 -19.13 -25.32 20.48
C GLN A 139 -20.21 -25.46 19.40
N ASP A 140 -20.48 -24.40 18.65
CA ASP A 140 -21.43 -24.38 17.55
C ASP A 140 -21.01 -25.37 16.46
N LEU A 141 -19.72 -25.48 16.15
CA LEU A 141 -19.17 -26.44 15.20
C LEU A 141 -19.42 -27.88 15.63
N LEU A 142 -19.26 -28.18 16.93
CA LEU A 142 -19.51 -29.54 17.48
C LEU A 142 -21.00 -29.92 17.52
N SER A 143 -21.89 -28.93 17.71
CA SER A 143 -23.33 -29.12 17.80
C SER A 143 -24.06 -29.02 16.47
N ALA A 144 -23.39 -28.57 15.42
CA ALA A 144 -23.98 -28.34 14.10
C ALA A 144 -24.52 -29.63 13.47
N SER A 145 -25.81 -29.64 13.15
CA SER A 145 -26.52 -30.78 12.57
C SER A 145 -26.57 -30.76 11.04
N SER A 146 -26.32 -29.60 10.40
CA SER A 146 -26.34 -29.45 8.95
C SER A 146 -24.98 -29.05 8.43
N ASP A 147 -24.70 -29.34 7.15
CA ASP A 147 -23.46 -28.98 6.50
C ASP A 147 -23.31 -27.44 6.39
N PHE A 148 -24.43 -26.73 6.23
CA PHE A 148 -24.43 -25.26 6.22
C PHE A 148 -24.02 -24.69 7.58
N ALA A 149 -24.61 -25.16 8.68
CA ALA A 149 -24.26 -24.73 10.03
C ALA A 149 -22.80 -25.07 10.41
N LYS A 150 -22.29 -26.21 9.93
CA LYS A 150 -20.87 -26.57 10.09
C LYS A 150 -19.94 -25.60 9.34
N ALA A 151 -20.29 -25.26 8.09
CA ALA A 151 -19.50 -24.31 7.30
C ALA A 151 -19.48 -22.93 7.95
N GLU A 152 -20.64 -22.43 8.42
CA GLU A 152 -20.75 -21.16 9.11
C GLU A 152 -19.91 -21.11 10.38
N ALA A 153 -20.02 -22.12 11.25
CA ALA A 153 -19.23 -22.23 12.48
C ALA A 153 -17.73 -22.35 12.20
N SER A 154 -17.34 -23.06 11.13
CA SER A 154 -15.94 -23.20 10.72
C SER A 154 -15.36 -21.86 10.26
N ILE A 155 -16.10 -21.06 9.47
CA ILE A 155 -15.69 -19.72 9.02
C ILE A 155 -15.54 -18.79 10.23
N ALA A 156 -16.51 -18.81 11.16
CA ALA A 156 -16.45 -18.04 12.39
C ALA A 156 -15.21 -18.39 13.23
N LEU A 157 -14.92 -19.67 13.38
CA LEU A 157 -13.75 -20.14 14.12
C LEU A 157 -12.44 -19.68 13.47
N GLU A 158 -12.31 -19.78 12.14
CA GLU A 158 -11.14 -19.28 11.41
C GLU A 158 -10.92 -17.79 11.64
N CYS A 159 -11.99 -16.99 11.66
CA CYS A 159 -11.91 -15.56 11.93
C CYS A 159 -11.43 -15.30 13.38
N TYR A 160 -11.98 -15.99 14.38
CA TYR A 160 -11.54 -15.84 15.77
C TYR A 160 -10.11 -16.31 16.00
N ASP A 161 -9.67 -17.35 15.33
CA ASP A 161 -8.27 -17.82 15.38
C ASP A 161 -7.31 -16.77 14.79
N ALA A 162 -7.73 -16.08 13.73
CA ALA A 162 -6.95 -14.99 13.15
C ALA A 162 -6.90 -13.76 14.08
N LEU A 163 -8.02 -13.41 14.72
CA LEU A 163 -8.10 -12.34 15.72
C LEU A 163 -7.20 -12.62 16.92
N GLN A 164 -7.24 -13.87 17.43
CA GLN A 164 -6.41 -14.27 18.57
C GLN A 164 -4.91 -14.16 18.24
N ARG A 165 -4.50 -14.63 17.05
CA ARG A 165 -3.11 -14.44 16.57
C ARG A 165 -2.71 -12.98 16.44
N ALA A 166 -3.64 -12.09 16.01
CA ALA A 166 -3.39 -10.67 15.90
C ALA A 166 -3.16 -9.97 17.25
N VAL A 167 -3.84 -10.44 18.30
CA VAL A 167 -3.67 -9.94 19.68
C VAL A 167 -2.42 -10.50 20.34
N ASP A 168 -2.10 -11.78 20.11
CA ASP A 168 -0.96 -12.45 20.74
C ASP A 168 0.38 -12.03 20.11
N HIS A 169 0.37 -11.56 18.85
CA HIS A 169 1.55 -11.13 18.07
C HIS A 169 1.29 -9.78 17.39
N PRO A 170 1.15 -8.68 18.16
CA PRO A 170 0.83 -7.36 17.63
C PRO A 170 1.94 -6.73 16.76
#